data_b3bf5a50da593197d7ee91d219b505e1
#
_entry.id   b3bf5a50da593197d7ee91d219b505e1
#
_cell.length_a   1.000
_cell.length_b   1.000
_cell.length_c   1.000
_cell.angle_alpha   90.00
_cell.angle_beta   90.00
_cell.angle_gamma   90.00
#
_symmetry.space_group_name_H-M   'P 1'
#
loop_
_entity.id
_entity.type
_entity.pdbx_description
1 polymer ?
#
loop_
_entity_poly.entity_id
_entity_poly.type
_entity_poly.pdbx_seq_one_letter_code
_entity_poly.pdbx_strand_id
1 'polypeptide(L)'
;MNARERRRAIMAVLEGAKDPVSGSALAREVGVSRQVVVQDIALLRADGHDIVATNRGYVLQEAARSPAVPTRLVKVRHSVEQAGDELTSIVDAGGAVLNVIVNHRVYGKITADLDIRNRRDIERYLHDIASGKSFPLLTVTSGYHFHRIAAEDEQTLDEIEAILKEKGYLADLMPYEDDLS
;
A
#
# COMPACT_ATOMS: atom_id res chain seq x y z
N MET A 1 8.84 1.81 32.54
CA MET A 1 8.34 1.83 31.13
C MET A 1 7.13 0.92 31.02
N ASN A 2 5.98 1.43 30.62
CA ASN A 2 4.78 0.63 30.40
C ASN A 2 4.84 -0.13 29.04
N ALA A 3 3.90 -1.05 28.80
CA ALA A 3 3.92 -1.90 27.59
C ALA A 3 3.82 -1.12 26.27
N ARG A 4 3.06 0.00 26.24
CA ARG A 4 2.91 0.86 25.06
C ARG A 4 4.20 1.66 24.79
N GLU A 5 4.81 2.20 25.81
CA GLU A 5 6.10 2.90 25.70
C GLU A 5 7.20 1.96 25.24
N ARG A 6 7.21 0.72 25.75
CA ARG A 6 8.17 -0.30 25.37
C ARG A 6 8.06 -0.69 23.91
N ARG A 7 6.84 -0.91 23.40
CA ARG A 7 6.63 -1.21 21.98
C ARG A 7 7.05 -0.05 21.07
N ARG A 8 6.81 1.20 21.48
CA ARG A 8 7.33 2.38 20.76
C ARG A 8 8.85 2.40 20.72
N ALA A 9 9.51 2.10 21.85
CA ALA A 9 10.97 2.04 21.90
C ALA A 9 11.54 0.92 21.02
N ILE A 10 10.90 -0.27 21.00
CA ILE A 10 11.27 -1.35 20.08
C ILE A 10 11.16 -0.91 18.63
N MET A 11 10.07 -0.23 18.25
CA MET A 11 9.90 0.29 16.89
C MET A 11 10.99 1.29 16.53
N ALA A 12 11.26 2.27 17.39
CA ALA A 12 12.30 3.27 17.14
C ALA A 12 13.69 2.65 16.93
N VAL A 13 14.02 1.57 17.66
CA VAL A 13 15.28 0.82 17.44
C VAL A 13 15.28 0.13 16.08
N LEU A 14 14.18 -0.49 15.68
CA LEU A 14 14.08 -1.19 14.40
C LEU A 14 14.08 -0.22 13.20
N GLU A 15 13.44 0.94 13.33
CA GLU A 15 13.43 2.00 12.31
C GLU A 15 14.82 2.61 12.07
N GLY A 16 15.61 2.76 13.15
CA GLY A 16 16.97 3.29 13.08
C GLY A 16 18.03 2.25 12.65
N ALA A 17 17.69 0.97 12.62
CA ALA A 17 18.64 -0.10 12.38
C ALA A 17 18.80 -0.42 10.89
N LYS A 18 20.04 -0.44 10.39
CA LYS A 18 20.38 -0.88 9.02
C LYS A 18 20.51 -2.41 8.90
N ASP A 19 20.77 -3.10 10.00
CA ASP A 19 20.97 -4.54 10.10
C ASP A 19 19.94 -5.16 11.05
N PRO A 20 19.66 -6.49 10.95
CA PRO A 20 18.78 -7.17 11.87
C PRO A 20 19.21 -7.03 13.33
N VAL A 21 18.29 -6.63 14.20
CA VAL A 21 18.53 -6.45 15.64
C VAL A 21 18.13 -7.71 16.38
N SER A 22 19.07 -8.30 17.13
CA SER A 22 18.77 -9.54 17.88
C SER A 22 17.73 -9.28 18.98
N GLY A 23 16.88 -10.28 19.26
CA GLY A 23 15.91 -10.18 20.35
C GLY A 23 16.55 -9.92 21.73
N SER A 24 17.79 -10.36 21.93
CA SER A 24 18.56 -10.07 23.15
C SER A 24 19.07 -8.61 23.19
N ALA A 25 19.39 -8.02 22.05
CA ALA A 25 19.75 -6.61 21.96
C ALA A 25 18.53 -5.71 22.27
N LEU A 26 17.38 -6.00 21.65
CA LEU A 26 16.13 -5.33 21.96
C LEU A 26 15.75 -5.44 23.44
N ALA A 27 15.88 -6.66 24.01
CA ALA A 27 15.59 -6.89 25.43
C ALA A 27 16.44 -6.04 26.37
N ARG A 28 17.72 -5.87 26.07
CA ARG A 28 18.63 -4.99 26.84
C ARG A 28 18.26 -3.53 26.69
N GLU A 29 17.94 -3.09 25.48
CA GLU A 29 17.57 -1.72 25.19
C GLU A 29 16.31 -1.27 25.95
N VAL A 30 15.31 -2.13 26.02
CA VAL A 30 14.04 -1.79 26.67
C VAL A 30 13.91 -2.35 28.11
N GLY A 31 14.96 -2.98 28.64
CA GLY A 31 15.05 -3.40 30.04
C GLY A 31 14.10 -4.54 30.42
N VAL A 32 13.86 -5.51 29.54
CA VAL A 32 12.98 -6.67 29.78
C VAL A 32 13.62 -7.99 29.34
N SER A 33 12.95 -9.12 29.59
CA SER A 33 13.39 -10.41 29.08
C SER A 33 13.16 -10.55 27.56
N ARG A 34 13.95 -11.40 26.89
CA ARG A 34 13.76 -11.73 25.48
C ARG A 34 12.35 -12.26 25.19
N GLN A 35 11.75 -12.99 26.13
CA GLN A 35 10.40 -13.53 25.95
C GLN A 35 9.34 -12.42 25.88
N VAL A 36 9.49 -11.35 26.65
CA VAL A 36 8.63 -10.17 26.59
C VAL A 36 8.78 -9.46 25.23
N VAL A 37 10.01 -9.35 24.71
CA VAL A 37 10.25 -8.81 23.35
C VAL A 37 9.53 -9.62 22.29
N VAL A 38 9.59 -10.96 22.35
CA VAL A 38 8.88 -11.84 21.40
C VAL A 38 7.38 -11.59 21.41
N GLN A 39 6.79 -11.39 22.59
CA GLN A 39 5.36 -11.05 22.73
C GLN A 39 5.05 -9.67 22.18
N ASP A 40 5.88 -8.66 22.47
CA ASP A 40 5.71 -7.31 21.96
C ASP A 40 5.84 -7.27 20.42
N ILE A 41 6.80 -7.99 19.84
CA ILE A 41 6.92 -8.14 18.37
C ILE A 41 5.68 -8.79 17.77
N ALA A 42 5.11 -9.81 18.41
CA ALA A 42 3.87 -10.44 17.93
C ALA A 42 2.69 -9.45 17.93
N LEU A 43 2.57 -8.61 18.96
CA LEU A 43 1.55 -7.58 19.01
C LEU A 43 1.78 -6.47 17.97
N LEU A 44 3.02 -6.01 17.78
CA LEU A 44 3.36 -5.03 16.75
C LEU A 44 3.02 -5.53 15.34
N ARG A 45 3.25 -6.82 15.07
CA ARG A 45 2.81 -7.46 13.82
C ARG A 45 1.28 -7.49 13.67
N ALA A 46 0.57 -7.81 14.76
CA ALA A 46 -0.89 -7.78 14.78
C ALA A 46 -1.45 -6.35 14.57
N ASP A 47 -0.71 -5.33 15.00
CA ASP A 47 -1.01 -3.90 14.80
C ASP A 47 -0.61 -3.41 13.37
N GLY A 48 -0.12 -4.31 12.48
CA GLY A 48 0.19 -4.01 11.09
C GLY A 48 1.63 -3.59 10.79
N HIS A 49 2.54 -3.68 11.77
CA HIS A 49 3.96 -3.42 11.52
C HIS A 49 4.65 -4.62 10.86
N ASP A 50 5.30 -4.38 9.72
CA ASP A 50 5.93 -5.44 8.91
C ASP A 50 7.34 -5.80 9.45
N ILE A 51 7.36 -6.50 10.58
CA ILE A 51 8.58 -6.93 11.25
C ILE A 51 8.91 -8.37 10.84
N VAL A 52 10.04 -8.59 10.17
CA VAL A 52 10.51 -9.91 9.75
C VAL A 52 11.50 -10.47 10.77
N ALA A 53 11.32 -11.75 11.12
CA ALA A 53 12.31 -12.49 11.89
C ALA A 53 13.30 -13.19 10.95
N THR A 54 14.58 -12.96 11.16
CA THR A 54 15.68 -13.59 10.46
C THR A 54 16.48 -14.45 11.42
N ASN A 55 17.41 -15.26 10.91
CA ASN A 55 18.36 -16.01 11.73
C ASN A 55 19.28 -15.10 12.59
N ARG A 56 19.42 -13.80 12.23
CA ARG A 56 20.23 -12.80 12.93
C ARG A 56 19.44 -11.93 13.90
N GLY A 57 18.11 -11.88 13.78
CA GLY A 57 17.24 -11.02 14.59
C GLY A 57 16.02 -10.51 13.85
N TYR A 58 15.47 -9.42 14.34
CA TYR A 58 14.30 -8.74 13.78
C TYR A 58 14.73 -7.57 12.90
N VAL A 59 14.04 -7.38 11.80
CA VAL A 59 14.20 -6.25 10.89
C VAL A 59 12.82 -5.71 10.54
N LEU A 60 12.69 -4.40 10.51
CA LEU A 60 11.50 -3.78 9.94
C LEU A 60 11.62 -3.83 8.42
N GLN A 61 10.64 -4.39 7.72
CA GLN A 61 10.71 -4.55 6.27
C GLN A 61 10.72 -3.20 5.54
N GLU A 62 10.24 -2.12 6.19
CA GLU A 62 10.42 -0.74 5.70
C GLU A 62 11.89 -0.29 5.63
N ALA A 63 12.76 -0.83 6.48
CA ALA A 63 14.22 -0.56 6.42
C ALA A 63 14.93 -1.31 5.28
N ALA A 64 14.28 -2.33 4.71
CA ALA A 64 14.73 -3.04 3.51
C ALA A 64 14.15 -2.43 2.22
N ARG A 65 13.44 -1.30 2.31
CA ARG A 65 13.03 -0.56 1.13
C ARG A 65 14.27 -0.02 0.42
N SER A 66 14.51 -0.52 -0.77
CA SER A 66 15.07 0.26 -1.88
C SER A 66 14.53 1.69 -1.82
N PRO A 67 15.26 2.73 -2.28
CA PRO A 67 14.80 4.11 -2.21
C PRO A 67 13.30 4.16 -2.51
N ALA A 68 12.55 4.80 -1.63
CA ALA A 68 11.08 4.74 -1.66
C ALA A 68 10.64 5.09 -3.08
N VAL A 69 10.13 4.07 -3.79
CA VAL A 69 9.61 4.26 -5.15
C VAL A 69 8.51 5.31 -5.04
N PRO A 70 8.57 6.42 -5.77
CA PRO A 70 7.56 7.46 -5.71
C PRO A 70 6.16 6.87 -5.90
N THR A 71 5.21 7.33 -5.10
CA THR A 71 3.81 6.90 -5.22
C THR A 71 2.88 8.10 -5.23
N ARG A 72 1.81 8.01 -6.01
CA ARG A 72 0.78 9.05 -6.08
C ARG A 72 -0.60 8.44 -5.92
N LEU A 73 -1.47 9.14 -5.18
CA LEU A 73 -2.88 8.81 -5.12
C LEU A 73 -3.61 9.56 -6.22
N VAL A 74 -4.26 8.83 -7.11
CA VAL A 74 -4.97 9.40 -8.26
C VAL A 74 -6.45 9.03 -8.15
N LYS A 75 -7.33 10.03 -8.26
CA LYS A 75 -8.77 9.81 -8.34
C LYS A 75 -9.19 9.67 -9.78
N VAL A 76 -9.89 8.60 -10.07
CA VAL A 76 -10.38 8.28 -11.41
C VAL A 76 -11.88 7.99 -11.43
N ARG A 77 -12.47 8.14 -12.61
CA ARG A 77 -13.86 7.75 -12.87
C ARG A 77 -13.98 7.12 -14.25
N HIS A 78 -14.44 5.91 -14.30
CA HIS A 78 -14.74 5.20 -15.56
C HIS A 78 -15.75 4.06 -15.34
N SER A 79 -16.19 3.43 -16.43
CA SER A 79 -17.04 2.23 -16.38
C SER A 79 -16.21 0.98 -16.16
N VAL A 80 -16.89 -0.15 -15.87
CA VAL A 80 -16.23 -1.46 -15.72
C VAL A 80 -15.52 -1.88 -17.00
N GLU A 81 -16.10 -1.60 -18.16
CA GLU A 81 -15.55 -1.94 -19.48
C GLU A 81 -14.26 -1.17 -19.79
N GLN A 82 -14.10 0.02 -19.21
CA GLN A 82 -12.93 0.88 -19.39
C GLN A 82 -11.78 0.55 -18.44
N ALA A 83 -12.00 -0.31 -17.44
CA ALA A 83 -10.97 -0.64 -16.44
C ALA A 83 -9.70 -1.24 -17.08
N GLY A 84 -9.85 -2.08 -18.12
CA GLY A 84 -8.71 -2.64 -18.83
C GLY A 84 -7.87 -1.60 -19.57
N ASP A 85 -8.50 -0.60 -20.16
CA ASP A 85 -7.81 0.49 -20.86
C ASP A 85 -7.11 1.45 -19.89
N GLU A 86 -7.77 1.77 -18.76
CA GLU A 86 -7.17 2.58 -17.69
C GLU A 86 -5.92 1.90 -17.13
N LEU A 87 -6.02 0.65 -16.68
CA LEU A 87 -4.89 -0.10 -16.10
C LEU A 87 -3.75 -0.28 -17.11
N THR A 88 -4.08 -0.53 -18.39
CA THR A 88 -3.08 -0.63 -19.47
C THR A 88 -2.35 0.70 -19.68
N SER A 89 -3.06 1.80 -19.62
CA SER A 89 -2.47 3.15 -19.76
C SER A 89 -1.44 3.43 -18.67
N ILE A 90 -1.72 3.04 -17.43
CA ILE A 90 -0.81 3.21 -16.29
C ILE A 90 0.43 2.33 -16.45
N VAL A 91 0.22 1.05 -16.75
CA VAL A 91 1.31 0.06 -16.83
C VAL A 91 2.23 0.31 -18.03
N ASP A 92 1.68 0.66 -19.19
CA ASP A 92 2.47 0.93 -20.40
C ASP A 92 3.30 2.22 -20.28
N ALA A 93 2.87 3.16 -19.43
CA ALA A 93 3.64 4.35 -19.09
C ALA A 93 4.71 4.11 -17.99
N GLY A 94 4.87 2.87 -17.52
CA GLY A 94 5.87 2.52 -16.52
C GLY A 94 5.39 2.55 -15.07
N GLY A 95 4.08 2.68 -14.85
CA GLY A 95 3.46 2.64 -13.52
C GLY A 95 3.10 1.24 -13.05
N ALA A 96 2.89 1.13 -11.74
CA ALA A 96 2.30 -0.03 -11.09
C ALA A 96 1.11 0.41 -10.24
N VAL A 97 -0.02 -0.28 -10.35
CA VAL A 97 -1.20 -0.01 -9.52
C VAL A 97 -1.14 -0.88 -8.28
N LEU A 98 -0.89 -0.27 -7.13
CA LEU A 98 -0.70 -1.00 -5.87
C LEU A 98 -2.02 -1.44 -5.25
N ASN A 99 -3.03 -0.57 -5.27
CA ASN A 99 -4.34 -0.84 -4.69
C ASN A 99 -5.45 -0.04 -5.38
N VAL A 100 -6.69 -0.40 -5.06
CA VAL A 100 -7.88 0.39 -5.33
C VAL A 100 -8.51 0.81 -4.02
N ILE A 101 -8.95 2.05 -3.95
CA ILE A 101 -9.60 2.64 -2.78
C ILE A 101 -10.93 3.22 -3.23
N VAL A 102 -12.00 2.93 -2.48
CA VAL A 102 -13.31 3.57 -2.65
C VAL A 102 -13.76 4.19 -1.34
N ASN A 103 -14.44 5.33 -1.42
CA ASN A 103 -15.07 5.97 -0.27
C ASN A 103 -16.55 5.61 -0.25
N HIS A 104 -16.89 4.56 0.49
CA HIS A 104 -18.26 4.06 0.59
C HIS A 104 -19.04 4.84 1.65
N ARG A 105 -20.25 5.33 1.32
CA ARG A 105 -21.05 6.20 2.20
C ARG A 105 -21.36 5.62 3.58
N VAL A 106 -21.47 4.29 3.69
CA VAL A 106 -21.84 3.59 4.93
C VAL A 106 -20.62 2.96 5.60
N TYR A 107 -19.73 2.33 4.81
CA TYR A 107 -18.57 1.59 5.34
C TYR A 107 -17.29 2.42 5.43
N GLY A 108 -17.31 3.67 4.93
CA GLY A 108 -16.11 4.52 4.89
C GLY A 108 -15.11 4.08 3.83
N LYS A 109 -13.84 4.27 4.09
CA LYS A 109 -12.74 3.92 3.20
C LYS A 109 -12.59 2.39 3.11
N ILE A 110 -12.72 1.85 1.91
CA ILE A 110 -12.46 0.44 1.59
C ILE A 110 -11.24 0.40 0.68
N THR A 111 -10.24 -0.39 1.04
CA THR A 111 -9.01 -0.56 0.27
C THR A 111 -8.83 -2.04 -0.07
N ALA A 112 -8.48 -2.32 -1.32
CA ALA A 112 -8.10 -3.66 -1.77
C ALA A 112 -6.78 -3.60 -2.53
N ASP A 113 -5.84 -4.48 -2.17
CA ASP A 113 -4.56 -4.59 -2.88
C ASP A 113 -4.77 -5.21 -4.25
N LEU A 114 -4.10 -4.65 -5.27
CA LEU A 114 -4.16 -5.13 -6.65
C LEU A 114 -2.82 -5.66 -7.14
N ASP A 115 -1.73 -4.95 -6.86
CA ASP A 115 -0.36 -5.25 -7.28
C ASP A 115 -0.21 -5.55 -8.78
N ILE A 116 -0.84 -4.69 -9.62
CA ILE A 116 -0.81 -4.77 -11.08
C ILE A 116 0.42 -4.03 -11.60
N ARG A 117 1.37 -4.77 -12.20
CA ARG A 117 2.65 -4.26 -12.66
C ARG A 117 2.92 -4.47 -14.14
N ASN A 118 2.15 -5.30 -14.80
CA ASN A 118 2.32 -5.67 -16.20
C ASN A 118 0.98 -6.09 -16.83
N ARG A 119 0.94 -6.21 -18.14
CA ARG A 119 -0.28 -6.59 -18.89
C ARG A 119 -0.84 -7.95 -18.50
N ARG A 120 0.00 -8.93 -18.11
CA ARG A 120 -0.47 -10.25 -17.64
C ARG A 120 -1.25 -10.14 -16.33
N ASP A 121 -0.85 -9.23 -15.43
CA ASP A 121 -1.58 -8.98 -14.20
C ASP A 121 -2.96 -8.38 -14.51
N ILE A 122 -3.05 -7.48 -15.50
CA ILE A 122 -4.31 -6.90 -15.98
C ILE A 122 -5.21 -8.01 -16.54
N GLU A 123 -4.70 -8.88 -17.41
CA GLU A 123 -5.47 -10.00 -17.99
C GLU A 123 -6.03 -10.91 -16.90
N ARG A 124 -5.22 -11.24 -15.88
CA ARG A 124 -5.65 -12.05 -14.73
C ARG A 124 -6.75 -11.35 -13.94
N TYR A 125 -6.57 -10.07 -13.62
CA TYR A 125 -7.57 -9.27 -12.91
C TYR A 125 -8.90 -9.21 -13.67
N LEU A 126 -8.87 -8.89 -14.97
CA LEU A 126 -10.07 -8.82 -15.80
C LEU A 126 -10.75 -10.18 -15.93
N HIS A 127 -9.99 -11.27 -16.05
CA HIS A 127 -10.52 -12.62 -16.08
C HIS A 127 -11.24 -12.98 -14.77
N ASP A 128 -10.65 -12.65 -13.61
CA ASP A 128 -11.26 -12.93 -12.32
C ASP A 128 -12.55 -12.13 -12.10
N ILE A 129 -12.59 -10.87 -12.52
CA ILE A 129 -13.81 -10.06 -12.50
C ILE A 129 -14.87 -10.65 -13.46
N ALA A 130 -14.50 -11.01 -14.70
CA ALA A 130 -15.42 -11.57 -15.69
C ALA A 130 -15.96 -12.94 -15.27
N SER A 131 -15.24 -13.70 -14.45
CA SER A 131 -15.68 -15.00 -13.93
C SER A 131 -16.86 -14.92 -12.95
N GLY A 132 -17.27 -13.72 -12.55
CA GLY A 132 -18.38 -13.50 -11.61
C GLY A 132 -18.04 -13.83 -10.14
N LYS A 133 -16.77 -14.11 -9.83
CA LYS A 133 -16.35 -14.35 -8.43
C LYS A 133 -16.50 -13.13 -7.54
N SER A 134 -16.42 -11.92 -8.13
CA SER A 134 -16.56 -10.64 -7.42
C SER A 134 -16.97 -9.54 -8.39
N PHE A 135 -17.45 -8.41 -7.83
CA PHE A 135 -17.71 -7.20 -8.58
C PHE A 135 -16.60 -6.18 -8.34
N PRO A 136 -16.21 -5.38 -9.37
CA PRO A 136 -15.26 -4.30 -9.17
C PRO A 136 -15.75 -3.29 -8.14
N LEU A 137 -14.88 -2.81 -7.25
CA LEU A 137 -15.24 -1.83 -6.21
C LEU A 137 -15.81 -0.52 -6.78
N LEU A 138 -15.40 -0.14 -7.99
CA LEU A 138 -15.93 1.06 -8.67
C LEU A 138 -17.45 1.04 -8.86
N THR A 139 -18.09 -0.14 -8.85
CA THR A 139 -19.55 -0.26 -9.03
C THR A 139 -20.34 0.31 -7.87
N VAL A 140 -19.77 0.32 -6.65
CA VAL A 140 -20.46 0.82 -5.44
C VAL A 140 -20.35 2.36 -5.29
N THR A 141 -19.58 3.02 -6.16
CA THR A 141 -19.30 4.46 -6.12
C THR A 141 -19.56 5.17 -7.44
N SER A 142 -20.43 4.62 -8.30
CA SER A 142 -20.78 5.19 -9.61
C SER A 142 -19.56 5.44 -10.51
N GLY A 143 -18.57 4.55 -10.44
CA GLY A 143 -17.34 4.61 -11.21
C GLY A 143 -16.19 5.38 -10.54
N TYR A 144 -16.45 6.15 -9.49
CA TYR A 144 -15.39 6.89 -8.77
C TYR A 144 -14.59 5.97 -7.86
N HIS A 145 -13.27 6.05 -7.97
CA HIS A 145 -12.35 5.34 -7.08
C HIS A 145 -10.97 6.00 -7.13
N PHE A 146 -10.07 5.50 -6.29
CA PHE A 146 -8.69 5.95 -6.23
C PHE A 146 -7.77 4.79 -6.49
N HIS A 147 -6.64 5.07 -7.14
CA HIS A 147 -5.50 4.19 -7.23
C HIS A 147 -4.28 4.81 -6.57
N ARG A 148 -3.56 4.04 -5.77
CA ARG A 148 -2.18 4.37 -5.43
C ARG A 148 -1.28 3.77 -6.50
N ILE A 149 -0.64 4.65 -7.25
CA ILE A 149 0.24 4.30 -8.36
C ILE A 149 1.68 4.49 -7.90
N ALA A 150 2.56 3.53 -8.18
CA ALA A 150 4.00 3.63 -8.01
C ALA A 150 4.67 3.73 -9.36
N ALA A 151 5.76 4.52 -9.47
CA ALA A 151 6.60 4.59 -10.65
C ALA A 151 8.06 4.83 -10.27
N GLU A 152 8.99 4.65 -11.20
CA GLU A 152 10.43 4.80 -10.95
C GLU A 152 10.80 6.21 -10.46
N ASP A 153 10.11 7.24 -10.96
CA ASP A 153 10.31 8.64 -10.60
C ASP A 153 9.00 9.47 -10.67
N GLU A 154 9.05 10.70 -10.18
CA GLU A 154 7.92 11.65 -10.20
C GLU A 154 7.52 12.06 -11.61
N GLN A 155 8.47 12.15 -12.55
CA GLN A 155 8.18 12.48 -13.95
C GLN A 155 7.26 11.44 -14.58
N THR A 156 7.52 10.17 -14.36
CA THR A 156 6.68 9.06 -14.82
C THR A 156 5.26 9.14 -14.21
N LEU A 157 5.14 9.54 -12.94
CA LEU A 157 3.82 9.77 -12.32
C LEU A 157 3.08 10.95 -12.98
N ASP A 158 3.78 12.03 -13.33
CA ASP A 158 3.20 13.16 -14.05
C ASP A 158 2.71 12.76 -15.45
N GLU A 159 3.48 11.95 -16.17
CA GLU A 159 3.11 11.41 -17.48
C GLU A 159 1.87 10.51 -17.41
N ILE A 160 1.79 9.63 -16.41
CA ILE A 160 0.62 8.78 -16.18
C ILE A 160 -0.63 9.64 -15.92
N GLU A 161 -0.51 10.65 -15.07
CA GLU A 161 -1.63 11.55 -14.74
C GLU A 161 -2.09 12.32 -15.99
N ALA A 162 -1.17 12.79 -16.83
CA ALA A 162 -1.48 13.46 -18.09
C ALA A 162 -2.22 12.51 -19.05
N ILE A 163 -1.80 11.25 -19.20
CA ILE A 163 -2.47 10.25 -20.02
C ILE A 163 -3.90 9.97 -19.50
N LEU A 164 -4.06 9.78 -18.20
CA LEU A 164 -5.37 9.55 -17.59
C LEU A 164 -6.32 10.75 -17.79
N LYS A 165 -5.78 11.98 -17.75
CA LYS A 165 -6.52 13.21 -18.02
C LYS A 165 -6.94 13.30 -19.49
N GLU A 166 -6.04 13.03 -20.42
CA GLU A 166 -6.33 13.03 -21.87
C GLU A 166 -7.43 12.02 -22.22
N LYS A 167 -7.41 10.84 -21.60
CA LYS A 167 -8.43 9.80 -21.77
C LYS A 167 -9.75 10.09 -21.04
N GLY A 168 -9.79 11.15 -20.22
CA GLY A 168 -10.98 11.54 -19.47
C GLY A 168 -11.28 10.66 -18.25
N TYR A 169 -10.28 9.94 -17.74
CA TYR A 169 -10.43 9.10 -16.54
C TYR A 169 -10.16 9.87 -15.25
N LEU A 170 -9.33 10.92 -15.31
CA LEU A 170 -8.97 11.69 -14.12
C LEU A 170 -10.20 12.46 -13.59
N ALA A 171 -10.40 12.42 -12.28
CA ALA A 171 -11.44 13.13 -11.58
C ALA A 171 -10.87 14.08 -10.52
N ASP A 172 -11.53 15.21 -10.29
CA ASP A 172 -11.09 16.18 -9.28
C ASP A 172 -11.27 15.62 -7.86
N LEU A 173 -10.28 15.88 -7.00
CA LEU A 173 -10.38 15.63 -5.57
C LEU A 173 -11.39 16.60 -4.94
N MET A 174 -12.24 16.08 -4.06
CA MET A 174 -13.13 16.88 -3.24
C MET A 174 -12.45 17.25 -1.92
N PRO A 175 -12.77 18.42 -1.31
CA PRO A 175 -12.09 18.88 -0.09
C PRO A 175 -12.15 17.92 1.10
N TYR A 176 -13.12 17.00 1.14
CA TYR A 176 -13.28 15.99 2.18
C TYR A 176 -12.55 14.65 1.89
N GLU A 177 -11.85 14.58 0.76
CA GLU A 177 -11.10 13.39 0.32
C GLU A 177 -9.58 13.50 0.60
N ASP A 178 -9.11 14.63 1.13
CA ASP A 178 -7.69 14.88 1.45
C ASP A 178 -7.14 13.89 2.50
N ASP A 179 -8.00 13.33 3.36
CA ASP A 179 -7.63 12.31 4.35
C ASP A 179 -7.39 10.90 3.75
N LEU A 180 -7.50 10.71 2.44
CA LEU A 180 -7.25 9.43 1.76
C LEU A 180 -5.79 9.22 1.34
N SER A 181 -4.95 10.26 1.47
CA SER A 181 -3.51 10.25 1.11
C SER A 181 -2.62 9.52 2.13
#